data_9791a38c21bfe41023152ec185fb4552
#
_entry.id   9791a38c21bfe41023152ec185fb4552
#
_cell.length_a   1.000
_cell.length_b   1.000
_cell.length_c   1.000
_cell.angle_alpha   90.00
_cell.angle_beta   90.00
_cell.angle_gamma   90.00
#
_symmetry.space_group_name_H-M   'P 1'
#
loop_
_entity.id
_entity.type
_entity.pdbx_description
1 polymer ?
#
loop_
_entity_poly.entity_id
_entity_poly.type
_entity_poly.pdbx_seq_one_letter_code
_entity_poly.pdbx_strand_id
1 'polypeptide(L)'
;MASIAIGALRRPKALALISLAVVSFVAPLAERWGTGRVDPFSSYGLAEMALSLVILFWWYHLDKAEHAYPAGKLMNAGVLVLAVVALPVYFIRSRGWQRGTRTIALALVFLGLTLVLGEAGERLGAWLDRGGAVIAARDAASGAASRPGARGAGRRYRRSAAR
;
A
#
# COMPACT_ATOMS: atom_id res chain seq x y z
N MET A 1 16.65 34.80 -10.98
CA MET A 1 17.06 33.36 -11.10
C MET A 1 16.42 32.44 -10.04
N ALA A 2 16.06 32.90 -8.84
CA ALA A 2 15.41 32.05 -7.80
C ALA A 2 14.01 31.50 -8.20
N SER A 3 13.20 32.26 -8.97
CA SER A 3 11.84 31.84 -9.34
C SER A 3 11.77 30.58 -10.23
N ILE A 4 12.78 30.37 -11.10
CA ILE A 4 12.82 29.21 -12.00
C ILE A 4 13.17 27.93 -11.21
N ALA A 5 14.04 28.03 -10.21
CA ALA A 5 14.42 26.90 -9.37
C ALA A 5 13.26 26.39 -8.51
N ILE A 6 12.40 27.26 -8.00
CA ILE A 6 11.22 26.91 -7.18
C ILE A 6 10.19 26.11 -8.02
N GLY A 7 9.97 26.49 -9.28
CA GLY A 7 9.06 25.75 -10.17
C GLY A 7 9.58 24.34 -10.52
N ALA A 8 10.88 24.17 -10.66
CA ALA A 8 11.50 22.89 -10.96
C ALA A 8 11.37 21.86 -9.82
N LEU A 9 11.37 22.29 -8.56
CA LEU A 9 11.24 21.41 -7.38
C LEU A 9 9.79 20.98 -7.05
N ARG A 10 8.79 21.69 -7.58
CA ARG A 10 7.37 21.34 -7.33
C ARG A 10 6.97 20.00 -7.95
N ARG A 11 7.44 19.71 -9.17
CA ARG A 11 7.13 18.44 -9.88
C ARG A 11 7.65 17.21 -9.12
N PRO A 12 8.94 17.12 -8.72
CA PRO A 12 9.43 15.94 -8.00
C PRO A 12 8.79 15.76 -6.62
N LYS A 13 8.38 16.84 -5.94
CA LYS A 13 7.63 16.73 -4.68
C LYS A 13 6.23 16.12 -4.87
N ALA A 14 5.52 16.55 -5.91
CA ALA A 14 4.23 15.98 -6.26
C ALA A 14 4.37 14.49 -6.64
N LEU A 15 5.42 14.15 -7.41
CA LEU A 15 5.72 12.75 -7.75
C LEU A 15 5.97 11.90 -6.51
N ALA A 16 6.74 12.38 -5.53
CA ALA A 16 6.97 11.64 -4.29
C ALA A 16 5.67 11.38 -3.52
N LEU A 17 4.76 12.36 -3.42
CA LEU A 17 3.47 12.17 -2.76
C LEU A 17 2.54 11.23 -3.54
N ILE A 18 2.51 11.34 -4.87
CA ILE A 18 1.76 10.42 -5.73
C ILE A 18 2.31 9.00 -5.59
N SER A 19 3.64 8.82 -5.60
CA SER A 19 4.27 7.52 -5.40
C SER A 19 3.91 6.92 -4.06
N LEU A 20 3.88 7.72 -2.99
CA LEU A 20 3.46 7.27 -1.67
C LEU A 20 2.00 6.80 -1.67
N ALA A 21 1.09 7.57 -2.27
CA ALA A 21 -0.32 7.20 -2.40
C ALA A 21 -0.51 5.92 -3.23
N VAL A 22 0.24 5.77 -4.33
CA VAL A 22 0.21 4.56 -5.16
C VAL A 22 0.72 3.34 -4.40
N VAL A 23 1.83 3.46 -3.67
CA VAL A 23 2.39 2.38 -2.85
C VAL A 23 1.39 1.96 -1.78
N SER A 24 0.78 2.91 -1.05
CA SER A 24 -0.23 2.63 -0.02
C SER A 24 -1.48 1.93 -0.55
N PHE A 25 -1.79 2.06 -1.84
CA PHE A 25 -2.90 1.36 -2.48
C PHE A 25 -2.49 -0.01 -3.03
N VAL A 26 -1.36 -0.06 -3.75
CA VAL A 26 -0.93 -1.25 -4.51
C VAL A 26 -0.35 -2.32 -3.60
N ALA A 27 0.37 -1.94 -2.53
CA ALA A 27 1.06 -2.91 -1.69
C ALA A 27 0.08 -3.84 -0.94
N PRO A 28 -0.99 -3.35 -0.26
CA PRO A 28 -1.98 -4.24 0.36
C PRO A 28 -2.73 -5.10 -0.67
N LEU A 29 -3.00 -4.56 -1.87
CA LEU A 29 -3.61 -5.31 -2.96
C LEU A 29 -2.72 -6.48 -3.41
N ALA A 30 -1.42 -6.22 -3.64
CA ALA A 30 -0.46 -7.23 -4.08
C ALA A 30 -0.21 -8.29 -2.99
N GLU A 31 -0.08 -7.87 -1.72
CA GLU A 31 0.09 -8.79 -0.61
C GLU A 31 -1.10 -9.74 -0.49
N ARG A 32 -2.31 -9.19 -0.53
CA ARG A 32 -3.53 -9.98 -0.48
C ARG A 32 -3.60 -10.99 -1.62
N TRP A 33 -3.27 -10.56 -2.83
CA TRP A 33 -3.27 -11.45 -3.99
C TRP A 33 -2.23 -12.57 -3.86
N GLY A 34 -1.05 -12.29 -3.31
CA GLY A 34 0.03 -13.27 -3.16
C GLY A 34 -0.14 -14.22 -1.96
N THR A 35 -0.71 -13.73 -0.84
CA THR A 35 -0.76 -14.46 0.44
C THR A 35 -2.17 -14.75 0.94
N GLY A 36 -3.20 -14.19 0.31
CA GLY A 36 -4.61 -14.30 0.72
C GLY A 36 -5.00 -13.48 1.95
N ARG A 37 -4.05 -12.80 2.58
CA ARG A 37 -4.26 -11.95 3.77
C ARG A 37 -3.29 -10.76 3.75
N VAL A 38 -3.64 -9.69 4.44
CA VAL A 38 -2.74 -8.57 4.70
C VAL A 38 -2.24 -8.67 6.14
N ASP A 39 -0.93 -8.64 6.33
CA ASP A 39 -0.28 -8.68 7.64
C ASP A 39 0.81 -7.60 7.68
N PRO A 40 0.65 -6.53 8.48
CA PRO A 40 1.62 -5.44 8.56
C PRO A 40 3.05 -5.88 8.96
N PHE A 41 3.19 -7.03 9.60
CA PHE A 41 4.46 -7.60 10.02
C PHE A 41 4.99 -8.69 9.09
N SER A 42 4.32 -8.94 7.96
CA SER A 42 4.84 -9.80 6.92
C SER A 42 6.07 -9.19 6.24
N SER A 43 6.80 -9.98 5.47
CA SER A 43 7.90 -9.46 4.64
C SER A 43 7.43 -8.40 3.65
N TYR A 44 6.21 -8.52 3.13
CA TYR A 44 5.57 -7.52 2.25
C TYR A 44 5.24 -6.23 3.00
N GLY A 45 4.62 -6.32 4.19
CA GLY A 45 4.30 -5.15 5.00
C GLY A 45 5.54 -4.40 5.48
N LEU A 46 6.60 -5.13 5.87
CA LEU A 46 7.89 -4.52 6.22
C LEU A 46 8.56 -3.85 5.02
N ALA A 47 8.49 -4.46 3.83
CA ALA A 47 9.02 -3.86 2.61
C ALA A 47 8.23 -2.60 2.19
N GLU A 48 6.90 -2.60 2.32
CA GLU A 48 6.05 -1.42 2.11
C GLU A 48 6.42 -0.30 3.06
N MET A 49 6.58 -0.60 4.36
CA MET A 49 6.98 0.38 5.37
C MET A 49 8.35 0.98 5.05
N ALA A 50 9.33 0.15 4.69
CA ALA A 50 10.66 0.62 4.31
C ALA A 50 10.63 1.50 3.06
N LEU A 51 9.89 1.09 2.02
CA LEU A 51 9.73 1.85 0.79
C LEU A 51 9.03 3.20 1.05
N SER A 52 7.98 3.21 1.86
CA SER A 52 7.26 4.42 2.26
C SER A 52 8.16 5.40 3.02
N LEU A 53 9.02 4.90 3.92
CA LEU A 53 10.02 5.72 4.62
C LEU A 53 11.05 6.32 3.66
N VAL A 54 11.53 5.57 2.67
CA VAL A 54 12.47 6.07 1.65
C VAL A 54 11.82 7.18 0.81
N ILE A 55 10.57 7.00 0.37
CA ILE A 55 9.83 8.01 -0.40
C ILE A 55 9.60 9.26 0.45
N LEU A 56 9.19 9.09 1.70
CA LEU A 56 8.98 10.20 2.64
C LEU A 56 10.27 10.97 2.91
N PHE A 57 11.39 10.28 3.09
CA PHE A 57 12.70 10.87 3.28
C PHE A 57 13.18 11.63 2.04
N TRP A 58 12.94 11.08 0.86
CA TRP A 58 13.20 11.76 -0.41
C TRP A 58 12.36 13.03 -0.54
N TRP A 59 11.05 12.96 -0.27
CA TRP A 59 10.18 14.14 -0.23
C TRP A 59 10.67 15.20 0.76
N TYR A 60 11.06 14.78 1.98
CA TYR A 60 11.61 15.69 2.99
C TYR A 60 12.87 16.42 2.49
N HIS A 61 13.76 15.74 1.80
CA HIS A 61 14.96 16.37 1.24
C HIS A 61 14.64 17.41 0.16
N LEU A 62 13.66 17.13 -0.69
CA LEU A 62 13.18 18.09 -1.68
C LEU A 62 12.52 19.31 -1.03
N ASP A 63 11.72 19.11 0.03
CA ASP A 63 11.09 20.20 0.77
C ASP A 63 12.10 21.06 1.52
N LYS A 64 13.09 20.46 2.13
CA LYS A 64 14.20 21.12 2.81
C LYS A 64 15.01 21.99 1.83
N ALA A 65 15.30 21.47 0.64
CA ALA A 65 16.03 22.21 -0.40
C ALA A 65 15.24 23.45 -0.88
N GLU A 66 13.92 23.33 -1.05
CA GLU A 66 13.07 24.45 -1.45
C GLU A 66 13.02 25.58 -0.41
N HIS A 67 13.04 25.22 0.87
CA HIS A 67 12.97 26.19 1.97
C HIS A 67 14.34 26.66 2.47
N ALA A 68 15.44 26.20 1.83
CA ALA A 68 16.83 26.50 2.23
C ALA A 68 17.07 26.29 3.74
N TYR A 69 16.40 25.31 4.36
CA TYR A 69 16.45 25.08 5.80
C TYR A 69 17.70 24.26 6.18
N PRO A 70 18.61 24.81 7.01
CA PRO A 70 19.82 24.10 7.43
C PRO A 70 19.47 23.07 8.52
N ALA A 71 18.85 21.94 8.12
CA ALA A 71 18.56 20.88 9.06
C ALA A 71 19.84 20.17 9.51
N GLY A 72 20.06 20.11 10.83
CA GLY A 72 21.16 19.39 11.43
C GLY A 72 21.04 17.85 11.29
N LYS A 73 22.13 17.14 11.60
CA LYS A 73 22.15 15.65 11.52
C LYS A 73 21.06 15.00 12.38
N LEU A 74 20.80 15.56 13.57
CA LEU A 74 19.75 15.08 14.48
C LEU A 74 18.33 15.20 13.87
N MET A 75 18.04 16.27 13.13
CA MET A 75 16.74 16.41 12.47
C MET A 75 16.57 15.40 11.34
N ASN A 76 17.61 15.15 10.55
CA ASN A 76 17.57 14.14 9.50
C ASN A 76 17.37 12.72 10.06
N ALA A 77 18.08 12.38 11.16
CA ALA A 77 17.88 11.11 11.86
C ALA A 77 16.48 11.03 12.49
N GLY A 78 16.01 12.13 13.09
CA GLY A 78 14.68 12.20 13.68
C GLY A 78 13.56 11.97 12.68
N VAL A 79 13.67 12.50 11.46
CA VAL A 79 12.68 12.25 10.38
C VAL A 79 12.69 10.77 9.96
N LEU A 80 13.84 10.11 9.98
CA LEU A 80 13.92 8.70 9.64
C LEU A 80 13.32 7.78 10.72
N VAL A 81 13.57 8.10 12.00
CA VAL A 81 13.19 7.24 13.14
C VAL A 81 11.82 7.62 13.72
N LEU A 82 11.53 8.92 13.77
CA LEU A 82 10.35 9.49 14.44
C LEU A 82 9.66 10.52 13.53
N ALA A 83 9.35 10.14 12.29
CA ALA A 83 8.74 11.03 11.29
C ALA A 83 7.50 11.76 11.84
N VAL A 84 6.65 11.05 12.61
CA VAL A 84 5.41 11.59 13.19
C VAL A 84 5.67 12.78 14.12
N VAL A 85 6.79 12.82 14.83
CA VAL A 85 7.15 13.90 15.75
C VAL A 85 8.06 14.92 15.06
N ALA A 86 9.04 14.44 14.30
CA ALA A 86 10.06 15.31 13.70
C ALA A 86 9.51 16.17 12.57
N LEU A 87 8.55 15.69 11.76
CA LEU A 87 7.93 16.46 10.69
C LEU A 87 7.13 17.68 11.20
N PRO A 88 6.24 17.58 12.20
CA PRO A 88 5.60 18.74 12.78
C PRO A 88 6.59 19.79 13.30
N VAL A 89 7.62 19.37 14.02
CA VAL A 89 8.67 20.26 14.51
C VAL A 89 9.40 20.94 13.34
N TYR A 90 9.74 20.18 12.32
CA TYR A 90 10.35 20.69 11.09
C TYR A 90 9.46 21.75 10.42
N PHE A 91 8.17 21.48 10.23
CA PHE A 91 7.25 22.42 9.59
C PHE A 91 7.10 23.72 10.36
N ILE A 92 7.01 23.67 11.68
CA ILE A 92 6.94 24.88 12.52
C ILE A 92 8.24 25.68 12.44
N ARG A 93 9.39 25.01 12.51
CA ARG A 93 10.71 25.70 12.50
C ARG A 93 11.08 26.23 11.13
N SER A 94 10.70 25.58 10.04
CA SER A 94 11.06 25.97 8.66
C SER A 94 10.13 27.04 8.08
N ARG A 95 8.86 27.10 8.51
CA ARG A 95 7.82 27.94 7.90
C ARG A 95 7.16 28.93 8.87
N GLY A 96 7.49 28.85 10.17
CA GLY A 96 6.85 29.61 11.25
C GLY A 96 5.50 28.98 11.66
N TRP A 97 4.96 29.45 12.80
CA TRP A 97 3.80 28.82 13.45
C TRP A 97 2.56 28.72 12.54
N GLN A 98 2.12 29.84 11.94
CA GLN A 98 0.89 29.87 11.14
C GLN A 98 0.95 29.00 9.87
N ARG A 99 2.06 29.10 9.13
CA ARG A 99 2.23 28.28 7.91
C ARG A 99 2.57 26.85 8.24
N GLY A 100 3.29 26.60 9.32
CA GLY A 100 3.65 25.28 9.83
C GLY A 100 2.42 24.47 10.22
N THR A 101 1.50 25.05 11.03
CA THR A 101 0.26 24.37 11.45
C THR A 101 -0.64 24.04 10.27
N ARG A 102 -0.76 24.92 9.27
CA ARG A 102 -1.49 24.62 8.03
C ARG A 102 -0.86 23.45 7.26
N THR A 103 0.46 23.39 7.20
CA THR A 103 1.16 22.29 6.54
C THR A 103 0.98 20.98 7.30
N ILE A 104 1.00 21.01 8.63
CA ILE A 104 0.71 19.85 9.48
C ILE A 104 -0.71 19.34 9.22
N ALA A 105 -1.70 20.23 9.19
CA ALA A 105 -3.08 19.86 8.88
C ALA A 105 -3.20 19.16 7.50
N LEU A 106 -2.55 19.72 6.47
CA LEU A 106 -2.51 19.09 5.14
C LEU A 106 -1.80 17.73 5.16
N ALA A 107 -0.71 17.58 5.93
CA ALA A 107 -0.01 16.31 6.08
C ALA A 107 -0.89 15.25 6.78
N LEU A 108 -1.68 15.64 7.79
CA LEU A 108 -2.64 14.76 8.46
C LEU A 108 -3.78 14.34 7.52
N VAL A 109 -4.30 15.27 6.71
CA VAL A 109 -5.30 14.93 5.67
C VAL A 109 -4.70 13.95 4.65
N PHE A 110 -3.47 14.17 4.23
CA PHE A 110 -2.79 13.26 3.32
C PHE A 110 -2.55 11.88 3.95
N LEU A 111 -2.15 11.83 5.23
CA LEU A 111 -2.03 10.59 5.98
C LEU A 111 -3.38 9.85 6.07
N GLY A 112 -4.46 10.56 6.37
CA GLY A 112 -5.81 9.99 6.36
C GLY A 112 -6.17 9.42 4.98
N LEU A 113 -5.83 10.13 3.90
CA LEU A 113 -6.05 9.66 2.54
C LEU A 113 -5.27 8.37 2.25
N THR A 114 -4.00 8.28 2.63
CA THR A 114 -3.19 7.05 2.41
C THR A 114 -3.74 5.86 3.19
N LEU A 115 -4.26 6.05 4.41
CA LEU A 115 -4.94 5.00 5.17
C LEU A 115 -6.21 4.51 4.46
N VAL A 116 -7.04 5.43 3.95
CA VAL A 116 -8.24 5.08 3.17
C VAL A 116 -7.87 4.33 1.88
N LEU A 117 -6.80 4.73 1.21
CA LEU A 117 -6.31 4.03 0.01
C LEU A 117 -5.82 2.63 0.34
N GLY A 118 -5.13 2.42 1.44
CA GLY A 118 -4.70 1.10 1.92
C GLY A 118 -5.89 0.17 2.16
N GLU A 119 -6.88 0.64 2.90
CA GLU A 119 -8.13 -0.08 3.16
C GLU A 119 -8.90 -0.40 1.85
N ALA A 120 -8.94 0.54 0.92
CA ALA A 120 -9.57 0.33 -0.39
C ALA A 120 -8.84 -0.73 -1.20
N GLY A 121 -7.50 -0.74 -1.19
CA GLY A 121 -6.66 -1.75 -1.83
C GLY A 121 -6.93 -3.15 -1.27
N GLU A 122 -6.99 -3.28 0.05
CA GLU A 122 -7.30 -4.56 0.72
C GLU A 122 -8.72 -5.05 0.36
N ARG A 123 -9.72 -4.18 0.41
CA ARG A 123 -11.10 -4.54 0.04
C ARG A 123 -11.24 -4.96 -1.40
N LEU A 124 -10.54 -4.27 -2.31
CA LEU A 124 -10.53 -4.61 -3.73
C LEU A 124 -9.89 -6.00 -3.94
N GLY A 125 -8.76 -6.28 -3.29
CA GLY A 125 -8.13 -7.60 -3.31
C GLY A 125 -9.08 -8.70 -2.83
N ALA A 126 -9.77 -8.48 -1.69
CA ALA A 126 -10.74 -9.42 -1.16
C ALA A 126 -11.95 -9.66 -2.08
N TRP A 127 -12.35 -8.67 -2.85
CA TRP A 127 -13.41 -8.79 -3.83
C TRP A 127 -12.97 -9.62 -5.05
N LEU A 128 -11.75 -9.38 -5.54
CA LEU A 128 -11.16 -10.15 -6.64
C LEU A 128 -10.98 -11.62 -6.30
N ASP A 129 -10.51 -11.94 -5.09
CA ASP A 129 -10.37 -13.32 -4.60
C ASP A 129 -11.71 -14.06 -4.62
N ARG A 130 -12.78 -13.42 -4.15
CA ARG A 130 -14.13 -14.02 -4.17
C ARG A 130 -14.62 -14.29 -5.59
N GLY A 131 -14.38 -13.37 -6.52
CA GLY A 131 -14.72 -13.55 -7.93
C GLY A 131 -13.99 -14.73 -8.55
N GLY A 132 -12.70 -14.86 -8.31
CA GLY A 132 -11.87 -15.99 -8.78
C GLY A 132 -12.35 -17.34 -8.24
N ALA A 133 -12.67 -17.41 -6.95
CA ALA A 133 -13.18 -18.62 -6.33
C ALA A 133 -14.52 -19.09 -6.92
N VAL A 134 -15.42 -18.17 -7.23
CA VAL A 134 -16.71 -18.47 -7.87
C VAL A 134 -16.52 -19.04 -9.29
N ILE A 135 -15.62 -18.45 -10.07
CA ILE A 135 -15.30 -18.95 -11.43
C ILE A 135 -14.68 -20.33 -11.35
N ALA A 136 -13.71 -20.55 -10.48
CA ALA A 136 -13.07 -21.86 -10.31
C ALA A 136 -14.06 -22.93 -9.86
N ALA A 137 -14.98 -22.63 -8.96
CA ALA A 137 -16.03 -23.55 -8.53
C ALA A 137 -17.00 -23.89 -9.66
N ARG A 138 -17.35 -22.93 -10.50
CA ARG A 138 -18.22 -23.12 -11.69
C ARG A 138 -17.55 -24.04 -12.71
N ASP A 139 -16.25 -23.80 -12.97
CA ASP A 139 -15.49 -24.62 -13.94
C ASP A 139 -15.31 -26.06 -13.45
N ALA A 140 -15.06 -26.25 -12.15
CA ALA A 140 -14.99 -27.57 -11.52
C ALA A 140 -16.34 -28.31 -11.61
N ALA A 141 -17.46 -27.63 -11.38
CA ALA A 141 -18.80 -28.20 -11.50
C ALA A 141 -19.13 -28.59 -12.95
N SER A 142 -18.76 -27.73 -13.92
CA SER A 142 -18.94 -28.01 -15.35
C SER A 142 -18.08 -29.20 -15.81
N GLY A 143 -16.82 -29.27 -15.39
CA GLY A 143 -15.91 -30.38 -15.69
C GLY A 143 -16.37 -31.71 -15.09
N ALA A 144 -16.97 -31.69 -13.88
CA ALA A 144 -17.55 -32.89 -13.27
C ALA A 144 -18.82 -33.39 -14.01
N ALA A 145 -19.63 -32.46 -14.52
CA ALA A 145 -20.82 -32.79 -15.31
C ALA A 145 -20.48 -33.39 -16.68
N SER A 146 -19.33 -33.04 -17.24
CA SER A 146 -18.86 -33.48 -18.56
C SER A 146 -18.14 -34.83 -18.57
N ARG A 147 -17.94 -35.49 -17.41
CA ARG A 147 -17.33 -36.86 -17.36
C ARG A 147 -18.40 -37.93 -17.57
N PRO A 148 -18.59 -38.44 -18.80
CA PRO A 148 -19.51 -39.55 -19.05
C PRO A 148 -18.82 -40.85 -18.59
N GLY A 149 -19.23 -41.41 -17.46
CA GLY A 149 -18.71 -42.73 -17.11
C GLY A 149 -18.72 -43.14 -15.64
N ALA A 150 -18.89 -42.22 -14.68
CA ALA A 150 -18.84 -42.62 -13.26
C ALA A 150 -20.11 -43.30 -12.73
N ARG A 151 -21.19 -43.35 -13.51
CA ARG A 151 -22.47 -44.00 -13.08
C ARG A 151 -22.52 -45.50 -13.24
N GLY A 152 -21.51 -46.15 -13.86
CA GLY A 152 -21.54 -47.57 -14.20
C GLY A 152 -20.82 -48.54 -13.24
N ALA A 153 -19.87 -48.04 -12.42
CA ALA A 153 -18.98 -48.92 -11.64
C ALA A 153 -19.58 -49.44 -10.31
N GLY A 154 -20.60 -48.80 -9.77
CA GLY A 154 -21.17 -49.13 -8.44
C GLY A 154 -22.12 -50.36 -8.44
N ARG A 155 -22.57 -50.82 -9.59
CA ARG A 155 -23.62 -51.87 -9.62
C ARG A 155 -23.11 -53.32 -9.75
N ARG A 156 -21.83 -53.55 -10.04
CA ARG A 156 -21.28 -54.91 -10.24
C ARG A 156 -20.72 -55.59 -8.99
N TYR A 157 -20.45 -54.85 -7.92
CA TYR A 157 -19.80 -55.42 -6.73
C TYR A 157 -20.75 -56.08 -5.71
N ARG A 158 -22.07 -55.93 -5.88
CA ARG A 158 -23.06 -56.45 -4.91
C ARG A 158 -23.59 -57.86 -5.23
N ARG A 159 -23.13 -58.53 -6.32
CA ARG A 159 -23.62 -59.86 -6.72
C ARG A 159 -22.68 -61.04 -6.40
N SER A 160 -21.46 -60.81 -5.89
CA SER A 160 -20.50 -61.87 -5.56
C SER A 160 -20.44 -62.31 -4.09
N ALA A 161 -21.27 -61.73 -3.20
CA ALA A 161 -21.25 -62.06 -1.76
C ALA A 161 -22.43 -62.92 -1.32
N ALA A 162 -23.14 -63.56 -2.25
CA ALA A 162 -24.28 -64.44 -1.94
C ALA A 162 -24.15 -65.83 -2.67
N ARG A 163 -22.97 -66.44 -2.51
CA ARG A 163 -22.82 -67.87 -2.71
C ARG A 163 -21.85 -68.48 -1.71
#